data_6feef81de598e13a7777f2bc0e995e03
#
_entry.id   6feef81de598e13a7777f2bc0e995e03
#
_cell.length_a   1.000
_cell.length_b   1.000
_cell.length_c   1.000
_cell.angle_alpha   90.00
_cell.angle_beta   90.00
_cell.angle_gamma   90.00
#
_symmetry.space_group_name_H-M   'P 1'
#
loop_
_entity.id
_entity.type
_entity.pdbx_description
1 polymer ?
#
loop_
_entity_poly.entity_id
_entity_poly.type
_entity_poly.pdbx_seq_one_letter_code
_entity_poly.pdbx_strand_id
1 'polypeptide(L)'
;MVVGMSLYSQIREAYVSGESQRSIAKRLGISRQTVKKYCEGETMPGIRKEYLRVPSVVTPEIEKFIRMCLDSDKEEGLRKQTHTAKRIYDRLVAEQNFSGSYSIVRRVVHEMKVQYIPAQADMPLEYDPGDAIQIDWGEATIYLQGERKAIQIFCGRLCYSCDIFVMACLGQNAESFLEAQQKMFDYFGGVPRRLIFDNGKVGVKDGFGHHAVAQDYYRMFAAHYAFATDFCNVASGNEKGLVENLVGYSRNNFLVPVPKVDSMDSLNAQLLEACLQYRNNHRVQGRSQSVRDMYLTDKACLHPIAPYRYETARIATPSVGDYSTVRFDRNEYSVPIRFLRKTVTVKGYANKVVIICDRDTVVTYDRLMGKGKTTYMLEHYIDLLERKPRSVFQAKPVRQTVRKELMELGRLLPGGNKDMVRLLRMCVDYGEDRIIFAINRIPAGITPTVDMVRSYLEEPPKESVVRFQDDVHITQTNLTYYDKKCGVAR
;
A
#
# COMPACT_ATOMS: atom_id res chain seq x y z
N MET A 1 -32.12 43.40 -3.00
CA MET A 1 -32.93 42.86 -1.88
C MET A 1 -33.40 41.46 -2.27
N VAL A 2 -33.15 40.47 -1.44
CA VAL A 2 -33.62 39.10 -1.66
C VAL A 2 -35.07 39.04 -1.18
N VAL A 3 -36.00 38.72 -2.08
CA VAL A 3 -37.42 38.56 -1.76
C VAL A 3 -37.60 37.18 -1.15
N GLY A 4 -38.03 37.11 0.13
CA GLY A 4 -38.40 35.87 0.79
C GLY A 4 -39.81 35.41 0.41
N MET A 5 -40.16 34.16 0.72
CA MET A 5 -41.47 33.55 0.38
C MET A 5 -42.63 34.35 0.94
N SER A 6 -42.56 34.89 2.18
CA SER A 6 -43.59 35.68 2.80
C SER A 6 -43.91 37.00 2.01
N LEU A 7 -42.84 37.72 1.60
CA LEU A 7 -43.01 38.95 0.80
C LEU A 7 -43.49 38.61 -0.60
N TYR A 8 -43.10 37.50 -1.18
CA TYR A 8 -43.61 37.00 -2.47
C TYR A 8 -45.13 36.73 -2.39
N SER A 9 -45.58 36.02 -1.34
CA SER A 9 -47.02 35.77 -1.12
C SER A 9 -47.82 37.07 -1.06
N GLN A 10 -47.36 38.05 -0.28
CA GLN A 10 -48.01 39.37 -0.17
C GLN A 10 -48.09 40.13 -1.51
N ILE A 11 -47.04 40.06 -2.35
CA ILE A 11 -47.03 40.64 -3.68
C ILE A 11 -48.09 39.96 -4.58
N ARG A 12 -48.13 38.61 -4.55
CA ARG A 12 -49.04 37.82 -5.36
C ARG A 12 -50.50 38.02 -4.96
N GLU A 13 -50.81 37.97 -3.67
CA GLU A 13 -52.14 38.14 -3.12
C GLU A 13 -52.69 39.53 -3.45
N ALA A 14 -51.89 40.58 -3.25
CA ALA A 14 -52.28 41.95 -3.55
C ALA A 14 -52.50 42.15 -5.06
N TYR A 15 -51.69 41.57 -5.91
CA TYR A 15 -51.84 41.69 -7.36
C TYR A 15 -53.05 40.92 -7.86
N VAL A 16 -53.34 39.76 -7.37
CA VAL A 16 -54.53 38.96 -7.71
C VAL A 16 -55.82 39.63 -7.21
N SER A 17 -55.79 40.35 -6.08
CA SER A 17 -56.88 41.12 -5.56
C SER A 17 -57.12 42.42 -6.34
N GLY A 18 -56.38 42.75 -7.40
CA GLY A 18 -56.55 43.90 -8.28
C GLY A 18 -55.75 45.13 -7.86
N GLU A 19 -54.87 45.06 -6.85
CA GLU A 19 -54.06 46.21 -6.45
C GLU A 19 -53.01 46.55 -7.51
N SER A 20 -52.84 47.83 -7.84
CA SER A 20 -51.85 48.21 -8.84
C SER A 20 -50.45 48.04 -8.39
N GLN A 21 -49.50 47.63 -9.29
CA GLN A 21 -48.08 47.45 -8.99
C GLN A 21 -47.42 48.63 -8.26
N ARG A 22 -47.95 49.87 -8.52
CA ARG A 22 -47.49 51.12 -7.89
C ARG A 22 -47.95 51.23 -6.43
N SER A 23 -49.17 50.82 -6.14
CA SER A 23 -49.71 50.73 -4.80
C SER A 23 -49.02 49.68 -3.97
N ILE A 24 -48.83 48.44 -4.51
CA ILE A 24 -48.13 47.34 -3.88
C ILE A 24 -46.70 47.77 -3.54
N ALA A 25 -45.96 48.38 -4.45
CA ALA A 25 -44.62 48.86 -4.23
C ALA A 25 -44.54 49.88 -3.07
N LYS A 26 -45.49 50.83 -3.03
CA LYS A 26 -45.57 51.86 -1.97
C LYS A 26 -45.94 51.26 -0.61
N ARG A 27 -46.85 50.28 -0.56
CA ARG A 27 -47.34 49.64 0.66
C ARG A 27 -46.31 48.74 1.26
N LEU A 28 -45.61 47.97 0.43
CA LEU A 28 -44.60 46.99 0.88
C LEU A 28 -43.18 47.59 0.98
N GLY A 29 -42.99 48.87 0.65
CA GLY A 29 -41.66 49.52 0.76
C GLY A 29 -40.61 48.97 -0.18
N ILE A 30 -41.01 48.42 -1.33
CA ILE A 30 -40.12 47.79 -2.31
C ILE A 30 -40.16 48.49 -3.67
N SER A 31 -39.16 48.25 -4.52
CA SER A 31 -39.13 48.84 -5.84
C SER A 31 -40.23 48.29 -6.74
N ARG A 32 -40.79 49.16 -7.60
CA ARG A 32 -41.79 48.75 -8.60
C ARG A 32 -41.26 47.68 -9.55
N GLN A 33 -39.97 47.70 -9.83
CA GLN A 33 -39.30 46.63 -10.62
C GLN A 33 -39.37 45.30 -9.90
N THR A 34 -39.19 45.26 -8.56
CA THR A 34 -39.32 44.06 -7.75
C THR A 34 -40.76 43.53 -7.80
N VAL A 35 -41.77 44.41 -7.67
CA VAL A 35 -43.16 43.99 -7.80
C VAL A 35 -43.44 43.45 -9.19
N LYS A 36 -43.07 44.17 -10.27
CA LYS A 36 -43.22 43.70 -11.66
C LYS A 36 -42.61 42.32 -11.90
N LYS A 37 -41.46 42.04 -11.29
CA LYS A 37 -40.77 40.75 -11.44
C LYS A 37 -41.53 39.58 -10.83
N TYR A 38 -42.29 39.80 -9.75
CA TYR A 38 -42.90 38.73 -8.97
C TYR A 38 -44.44 38.70 -9.03
N CYS A 39 -45.11 39.77 -9.52
CA CYS A 39 -46.57 39.92 -9.47
C CYS A 39 -47.32 38.92 -10.37
N GLU A 40 -46.72 38.50 -11.50
CA GLU A 40 -47.34 37.55 -12.44
C GLU A 40 -47.01 36.09 -12.16
N GLY A 41 -46.09 35.85 -11.23
CA GLY A 41 -45.70 34.47 -10.85
C GLY A 41 -44.70 33.81 -11.80
N GLU A 42 -44.23 34.49 -12.84
CA GLU A 42 -43.20 33.96 -13.76
C GLU A 42 -41.87 33.69 -13.07
N THR A 43 -41.57 34.43 -12.01
CA THR A 43 -40.35 34.29 -11.24
C THR A 43 -40.69 33.96 -9.79
N MET A 44 -40.08 32.88 -9.23
CA MET A 44 -40.22 32.51 -7.82
C MET A 44 -38.98 32.90 -7.02
N PRO A 45 -39.11 33.26 -5.72
CA PRO A 45 -37.99 33.50 -4.84
C PRO A 45 -37.16 32.23 -4.68
N GLY A 46 -35.83 32.34 -4.72
CA GLY A 46 -34.91 31.22 -4.52
C GLY A 46 -34.59 30.35 -5.77
N ILE A 47 -35.41 30.47 -6.83
CA ILE A 47 -35.13 29.79 -8.09
C ILE A 47 -34.24 30.70 -8.94
N ARG A 48 -32.96 30.32 -9.10
CA ARG A 48 -32.06 30.97 -10.07
C ARG A 48 -32.47 30.54 -11.47
N LYS A 49 -32.75 31.48 -12.36
CA LYS A 49 -32.78 31.20 -13.81
C LYS A 49 -31.39 30.72 -14.21
N GLU A 50 -31.28 29.53 -14.77
CA GLU A 50 -30.04 29.08 -15.41
C GLU A 50 -29.80 29.98 -16.64
N TYR A 51 -28.85 30.86 -16.50
CA TYR A 51 -28.33 31.61 -17.66
C TYR A 51 -27.27 30.70 -18.31
N LEU A 52 -27.61 30.08 -19.43
CA LEU A 52 -26.63 29.57 -20.38
C LEU A 52 -25.83 30.76 -20.91
N ARG A 53 -24.76 31.12 -20.18
CA ARG A 53 -23.76 32.05 -20.69
C ARG A 53 -23.00 31.33 -21.79
N VAL A 54 -23.29 31.61 -23.04
CA VAL A 54 -22.44 31.26 -24.16
C VAL A 54 -21.13 32.05 -23.97
N PRO A 55 -19.98 31.38 -23.76
CA PRO A 55 -18.73 32.10 -23.59
C PRO A 55 -18.39 32.85 -24.86
N SER A 56 -18.28 34.17 -24.79
CA SER A 56 -17.94 35.04 -25.93
C SER A 56 -16.55 34.74 -26.54
N VAL A 57 -15.75 33.96 -25.88
CA VAL A 57 -14.36 33.61 -26.28
C VAL A 57 -14.30 32.29 -27.06
N VAL A 58 -15.32 31.44 -26.99
CA VAL A 58 -15.38 30.19 -27.75
C VAL A 58 -16.20 30.42 -29.00
N THR A 59 -15.51 30.61 -30.10
CA THR A 59 -16.12 30.78 -31.42
C THR A 59 -16.45 29.43 -32.06
N PRO A 60 -17.32 29.36 -33.08
CA PRO A 60 -17.60 28.13 -33.81
C PRO A 60 -16.32 27.44 -34.38
N GLU A 61 -15.31 28.24 -34.76
CA GLU A 61 -14.03 27.73 -35.23
C GLU A 61 -13.25 26.99 -34.12
N ILE A 62 -13.25 27.54 -32.90
CA ILE A 62 -12.63 26.93 -31.73
C ILE A 62 -13.33 25.62 -31.37
N GLU A 63 -14.65 25.59 -31.38
CA GLU A 63 -15.42 24.37 -31.16
C GLU A 63 -15.13 23.31 -32.22
N LYS A 64 -15.06 23.71 -33.50
CA LYS A 64 -14.71 22.82 -34.60
C LYS A 64 -13.31 22.23 -34.45
N PHE A 65 -12.35 23.02 -34.00
CA PHE A 65 -10.99 22.56 -33.74
C PHE A 65 -10.95 21.54 -32.57
N ILE A 66 -11.64 21.80 -31.48
CA ILE A 66 -11.75 20.87 -30.35
C ILE A 66 -12.37 19.56 -30.82
N ARG A 67 -13.45 19.62 -31.59
CA ARG A 67 -14.13 18.46 -32.17
C ARG A 67 -13.19 17.64 -33.05
N MET A 68 -12.46 18.30 -33.95
CA MET A 68 -11.44 17.64 -34.81
C MET A 68 -10.39 16.88 -33.99
N CYS A 69 -9.91 17.46 -32.88
CA CYS A 69 -8.96 16.77 -31.99
C CYS A 69 -9.57 15.50 -31.37
N LEU A 70 -10.84 15.58 -30.94
CA LEU A 70 -11.55 14.44 -30.33
C LEU A 70 -11.91 13.35 -31.36
N ASP A 71 -12.25 13.74 -32.58
CA ASP A 71 -12.53 12.81 -33.67
C ASP A 71 -11.26 12.07 -34.10
N SER A 72 -10.13 12.78 -34.21
CA SER A 72 -8.83 12.17 -34.48
C SER A 72 -8.44 11.13 -33.42
N ASP A 73 -8.67 11.41 -32.13
CA ASP A 73 -8.44 10.44 -31.05
C ASP A 73 -9.30 9.18 -31.20
N LYS A 74 -10.52 9.33 -31.72
CA LYS A 74 -11.45 8.22 -31.95
C LYS A 74 -11.04 7.38 -33.16
N GLU A 75 -10.61 8.04 -34.23
CA GLU A 75 -10.13 7.36 -35.46
C GLU A 75 -8.86 6.55 -35.20
N GLU A 76 -7.90 7.13 -34.47
CA GLU A 76 -6.64 6.45 -34.09
C GLU A 76 -6.85 5.30 -33.09
N GLY A 77 -7.92 5.33 -32.28
CA GLY A 77 -8.29 4.25 -31.37
C GLY A 77 -7.29 3.94 -30.24
N LEU A 78 -6.34 4.83 -29.97
CA LEU A 78 -5.28 4.65 -28.97
C LEU A 78 -5.77 5.05 -27.57
N ARG A 79 -6.17 4.07 -26.74
CA ARG A 79 -6.76 4.32 -25.41
C ARG A 79 -5.89 5.16 -24.45
N LYS A 80 -4.57 5.09 -24.55
CA LYS A 80 -3.61 5.76 -23.63
C LYS A 80 -2.95 7.00 -24.24
N GLN A 81 -3.16 7.28 -25.51
CA GLN A 81 -2.53 8.38 -26.22
C GLN A 81 -3.61 9.23 -26.90
N THR A 82 -4.32 10.01 -26.09
CA THR A 82 -5.42 10.87 -26.51
C THR A 82 -5.18 12.32 -26.09
N HIS A 83 -5.84 13.25 -26.75
CA HIS A 83 -5.81 14.67 -26.39
C HIS A 83 -6.38 14.88 -25.00
N THR A 84 -5.57 15.40 -24.08
CA THR A 84 -6.07 15.96 -22.82
C THR A 84 -6.60 17.36 -23.05
N ALA A 85 -7.48 17.86 -22.17
CA ALA A 85 -7.94 19.24 -22.26
C ALA A 85 -6.79 20.27 -22.25
N LYS A 86 -5.71 19.96 -21.52
CA LYS A 86 -4.49 20.79 -21.52
C LYS A 86 -3.81 20.78 -22.87
N ARG A 87 -3.64 19.60 -23.49
CA ARG A 87 -3.01 19.50 -24.81
C ARG A 87 -3.83 20.21 -25.89
N ILE A 88 -5.17 20.09 -25.86
CA ILE A 88 -6.07 20.84 -26.76
C ILE A 88 -5.89 22.34 -26.57
N TYR A 89 -5.84 22.83 -25.32
CA TYR A 89 -5.58 24.23 -25.03
C TYR A 89 -4.25 24.71 -25.59
N ASP A 90 -3.17 23.96 -25.36
CA ASP A 90 -1.83 24.31 -25.85
C ASP A 90 -1.79 24.36 -27.40
N ARG A 91 -2.48 23.44 -28.06
CA ARG A 91 -2.65 23.45 -29.52
C ARG A 91 -3.49 24.63 -30.02
N LEU A 92 -4.58 24.97 -29.33
CA LEU A 92 -5.40 26.15 -29.64
C LEU A 92 -4.60 27.45 -29.56
N VAL A 93 -3.76 27.58 -28.52
CA VAL A 93 -2.86 28.74 -28.38
C VAL A 93 -1.84 28.78 -29.52
N ALA A 94 -1.21 27.64 -29.83
CA ALA A 94 -0.13 27.55 -30.82
C ALA A 94 -0.65 27.64 -32.28
N GLU A 95 -1.76 26.99 -32.59
CA GLU A 95 -2.25 26.80 -33.96
C GLU A 95 -3.37 27.78 -34.36
N GLN A 96 -4.13 28.29 -33.38
CA GLN A 96 -5.30 29.15 -33.59
C GLN A 96 -5.20 30.52 -32.88
N ASN A 97 -4.01 30.87 -32.34
CA ASN A 97 -3.80 32.11 -31.57
C ASN A 97 -4.87 32.39 -30.51
N PHE A 98 -5.35 31.33 -29.84
CA PHE A 98 -6.41 31.42 -28.83
C PHE A 98 -5.95 32.19 -27.60
N SER A 99 -6.69 33.25 -27.21
CA SER A 99 -6.36 34.11 -26.07
C SER A 99 -7.23 33.87 -24.82
N GLY A 100 -8.12 32.87 -24.86
CA GLY A 100 -8.99 32.52 -23.75
C GLY A 100 -8.31 31.73 -22.64
N SER A 101 -8.97 31.57 -21.49
CA SER A 101 -8.41 30.81 -20.37
C SER A 101 -8.51 29.29 -20.57
N TYR A 102 -7.56 28.56 -19.99
CA TYR A 102 -7.59 27.09 -19.92
C TYR A 102 -8.89 26.54 -19.30
N SER A 103 -9.44 27.22 -18.29
CA SER A 103 -10.69 26.81 -17.60
C SER A 103 -11.87 26.74 -18.55
N ILE A 104 -11.95 27.65 -19.52
CA ILE A 104 -13.01 27.66 -20.54
C ILE A 104 -12.86 26.45 -21.46
N VAL A 105 -11.65 26.23 -21.99
CA VAL A 105 -11.38 25.09 -22.87
C VAL A 105 -11.63 23.76 -22.14
N ARG A 106 -11.18 23.63 -20.90
CA ARG A 106 -11.43 22.44 -20.07
C ARG A 106 -12.92 22.12 -19.95
N ARG A 107 -13.75 23.13 -19.72
CA ARG A 107 -15.20 22.96 -19.64
C ARG A 107 -15.79 22.51 -20.97
N VAL A 108 -15.48 23.19 -22.07
CA VAL A 108 -15.98 22.85 -23.41
C VAL A 108 -15.56 21.45 -23.83
N VAL A 109 -14.28 21.09 -23.61
CA VAL A 109 -13.78 19.73 -23.88
C VAL A 109 -14.52 18.69 -23.03
N HIS A 110 -14.83 19.00 -21.77
CA HIS A 110 -15.61 18.10 -20.90
C HIS A 110 -17.02 17.90 -21.44
N GLU A 111 -17.73 18.99 -21.76
CA GLU A 111 -19.09 18.96 -22.33
C GLU A 111 -19.13 18.18 -23.65
N MET A 112 -18.16 18.40 -24.53
CA MET A 112 -18.04 17.64 -25.77
C MET A 112 -17.71 16.16 -25.53
N LYS A 113 -16.75 15.85 -24.67
CA LYS A 113 -16.40 14.43 -24.34
C LYS A 113 -17.61 13.67 -23.79
N VAL A 114 -18.45 14.27 -22.99
CA VAL A 114 -19.69 13.64 -22.50
C VAL A 114 -20.62 13.25 -23.65
N GLN A 115 -20.68 14.04 -24.72
CA GLN A 115 -21.46 13.70 -25.93
C GLN A 115 -20.83 12.56 -26.76
N TYR A 116 -19.51 12.36 -26.67
CA TYR A 116 -18.77 11.33 -27.38
C TYR A 116 -18.68 10.00 -26.61
N ILE A 117 -18.93 10.00 -25.32
CA ILE A 117 -19.02 8.76 -24.55
C ILE A 117 -20.42 8.20 -24.84
N PRO A 118 -20.54 7.06 -25.55
CA PRO A 118 -21.82 6.42 -25.67
C PRO A 118 -22.35 6.18 -24.25
N ALA A 119 -23.60 6.55 -23.98
CA ALA A 119 -24.25 6.27 -22.72
C ALA A 119 -24.23 4.74 -22.50
N GLN A 120 -23.24 4.27 -21.78
CA GLN A 120 -23.09 2.87 -21.43
C GLN A 120 -23.85 2.68 -20.13
N ALA A 121 -25.00 2.06 -20.23
CA ALA A 121 -25.75 1.67 -19.05
C ALA A 121 -25.04 0.48 -18.40
N ASP A 122 -24.67 0.66 -17.15
CA ASP A 122 -24.02 -0.38 -16.34
C ASP A 122 -25.10 -1.18 -15.60
N MET A 123 -25.00 -2.50 -15.62
CA MET A 123 -25.90 -3.35 -14.86
C MET A 123 -25.50 -3.34 -13.38
N PRO A 124 -26.38 -2.91 -12.45
CA PRO A 124 -26.10 -3.03 -11.02
C PRO A 124 -25.89 -4.50 -10.64
N LEU A 125 -24.74 -4.82 -10.05
CA LEU A 125 -24.43 -6.18 -9.60
C LEU A 125 -24.73 -6.30 -8.11
N GLU A 126 -25.39 -7.38 -7.73
CA GLU A 126 -25.62 -7.80 -6.35
C GLU A 126 -24.96 -9.15 -6.12
N TYR A 127 -24.35 -9.32 -4.96
CA TYR A 127 -23.62 -10.54 -4.61
C TYR A 127 -24.20 -11.13 -3.33
N ASP A 128 -24.32 -12.45 -3.30
CA ASP A 128 -24.68 -13.18 -2.10
C ASP A 128 -23.54 -13.22 -1.07
N PRO A 129 -23.84 -13.38 0.23
CA PRO A 129 -22.80 -13.57 1.24
C PRO A 129 -21.90 -14.77 0.94
N GLY A 130 -20.60 -14.61 1.08
CA GLY A 130 -19.59 -15.63 0.85
C GLY A 130 -19.38 -16.03 -0.63
N ASP A 131 -20.07 -15.36 -1.56
CA ASP A 131 -19.99 -15.73 -2.99
C ASP A 131 -18.63 -15.36 -3.59
N ALA A 132 -18.25 -14.08 -3.54
CA ALA A 132 -17.10 -13.61 -4.30
C ALA A 132 -16.20 -12.64 -3.55
N ILE A 133 -14.90 -12.70 -3.85
CA ILE A 133 -13.92 -11.66 -3.56
C ILE A 133 -13.37 -11.15 -4.89
N GLN A 134 -13.37 -9.83 -5.06
CA GLN A 134 -12.63 -9.19 -6.16
C GLN A 134 -11.23 -8.86 -5.70
N ILE A 135 -10.23 -9.14 -6.54
CA ILE A 135 -8.82 -8.85 -6.28
C ILE A 135 -8.19 -8.03 -7.41
N ASP A 136 -7.30 -7.12 -7.04
CA ASP A 136 -6.54 -6.29 -8.00
C ASP A 136 -5.18 -5.90 -7.44
N TRP A 137 -4.29 -5.47 -8.33
CA TRP A 137 -2.98 -4.97 -8.01
C TRP A 137 -2.87 -3.47 -8.23
N GLY A 138 -2.12 -2.81 -7.37
CA GLY A 138 -1.76 -1.41 -7.52
C GLY A 138 -0.30 -1.16 -7.23
N GLU A 139 0.21 -0.05 -7.75
CA GLU A 139 1.56 0.42 -7.44
C GLU A 139 1.51 1.53 -6.40
N ALA A 140 2.44 1.52 -5.46
CA ALA A 140 2.61 2.56 -4.45
C ALA A 140 4.10 2.85 -4.20
N THR A 141 4.38 3.96 -3.52
CA THR A 141 5.74 4.34 -3.15
C THR A 141 5.86 4.40 -1.63
N ILE A 142 6.98 3.91 -1.10
CA ILE A 142 7.33 3.96 0.33
C ILE A 142 8.79 4.36 0.51
N TYR A 143 9.18 4.68 1.74
CA TYR A 143 10.58 4.69 2.17
C TYR A 143 10.86 3.42 2.98
N LEU A 144 11.69 2.53 2.45
CA LEU A 144 12.13 1.30 3.10
C LEU A 144 13.60 1.47 3.49
N GLN A 145 13.90 1.43 4.80
CA GLN A 145 15.26 1.66 5.33
C GLN A 145 15.87 2.98 4.83
N GLY A 146 15.07 4.03 4.76
CA GLY A 146 15.47 5.36 4.26
C GLY A 146 15.54 5.52 2.75
N GLU A 147 15.46 4.45 1.96
CA GLU A 147 15.45 4.49 0.50
C GLU A 147 14.03 4.53 -0.07
N ARG A 148 13.81 5.42 -1.04
CA ARG A 148 12.53 5.48 -1.77
C ARG A 148 12.39 4.27 -2.69
N LYS A 149 11.33 3.48 -2.50
CA LYS A 149 11.05 2.27 -3.29
C LYS A 149 9.61 2.26 -3.81
N ALA A 150 9.45 1.84 -5.06
CA ALA A 150 8.16 1.45 -5.61
C ALA A 150 7.86 0.01 -5.14
N ILE A 151 6.63 -0.20 -4.70
CA ILE A 151 6.10 -1.50 -4.26
C ILE A 151 4.80 -1.81 -4.99
N GLN A 152 4.39 -3.06 -4.93
CA GLN A 152 3.07 -3.50 -5.37
C GLN A 152 2.16 -3.68 -4.16
N ILE A 153 0.91 -3.27 -4.29
CA ILE A 153 -0.13 -3.55 -3.29
C ILE A 153 -1.16 -4.52 -3.87
N PHE A 154 -1.36 -5.62 -3.18
CA PHE A 154 -2.45 -6.54 -3.43
C PHE A 154 -3.68 -6.07 -2.67
N CYS A 155 -4.80 -5.92 -3.36
CA CYS A 155 -6.06 -5.48 -2.79
C CYS A 155 -7.13 -6.54 -3.02
N GLY A 156 -7.84 -6.94 -1.97
CA GLY A 156 -8.97 -7.85 -2.03
C GLY A 156 -10.20 -7.26 -1.36
N ARG A 157 -11.38 -7.48 -1.92
CA ARG A 157 -12.64 -6.97 -1.39
C ARG A 157 -13.74 -8.03 -1.47
N LEU A 158 -14.36 -8.34 -0.33
CA LEU A 158 -15.60 -9.11 -0.29
C LEU A 158 -16.70 -8.34 -1.03
N CYS A 159 -17.36 -9.00 -1.98
CA CYS A 159 -18.34 -8.34 -2.85
C CYS A 159 -19.63 -7.98 -2.12
N TYR A 160 -20.06 -8.79 -1.15
CA TYR A 160 -21.27 -8.53 -0.37
C TYR A 160 -21.05 -7.49 0.72
N SER A 161 -20.13 -7.73 1.65
CA SER A 161 -19.90 -6.81 2.80
C SER A 161 -19.10 -5.57 2.46
N CYS A 162 -18.38 -5.58 1.34
CA CYS A 162 -17.40 -4.57 0.98
C CYS A 162 -16.23 -4.48 1.96
N ASP A 163 -15.99 -5.49 2.78
CA ASP A 163 -14.81 -5.56 3.63
C ASP A 163 -13.53 -5.73 2.78
N ILE A 164 -12.43 -5.16 3.23
CA ILE A 164 -11.21 -5.00 2.43
C ILE A 164 -10.01 -5.67 3.08
N PHE A 165 -9.12 -6.17 2.24
CA PHE A 165 -7.79 -6.63 2.60
C PHE A 165 -6.74 -5.98 1.70
N VAL A 166 -5.64 -5.48 2.29
CA VAL A 166 -4.54 -4.86 1.56
C VAL A 166 -3.22 -5.41 2.08
N MET A 167 -2.34 -5.83 1.17
CA MET A 167 -1.00 -6.33 1.47
C MET A 167 0.02 -5.73 0.52
N ALA A 168 1.16 -5.29 1.07
CA ALA A 168 2.29 -4.79 0.30
C ALA A 168 3.26 -5.94 -0.06
N CYS A 169 3.71 -5.93 -1.32
CA CYS A 169 4.67 -6.87 -1.88
C CYS A 169 5.80 -6.10 -2.59
N LEU A 170 7.01 -6.66 -2.59
CA LEU A 170 8.14 -6.09 -3.32
C LEU A 170 7.97 -6.22 -4.85
N GLY A 171 7.16 -7.16 -5.31
CA GLY A 171 6.90 -7.37 -6.73
C GLY A 171 5.63 -8.17 -6.98
N GLN A 172 5.15 -8.10 -8.20
CA GLN A 172 3.98 -8.84 -8.69
C GLN A 172 4.46 -10.13 -9.38
N ASN A 173 4.70 -11.17 -8.59
CA ASN A 173 5.09 -12.51 -9.05
C ASN A 173 4.13 -13.58 -8.52
N ALA A 174 4.33 -14.84 -8.95
CA ALA A 174 3.45 -15.95 -8.56
C ALA A 174 3.42 -16.16 -7.06
N GLU A 175 4.57 -16.10 -6.41
CA GLU A 175 4.71 -16.30 -4.97
C GLU A 175 3.97 -15.22 -4.18
N SER A 176 4.13 -13.94 -4.59
CA SER A 176 3.40 -12.82 -3.98
C SER A 176 1.90 -12.95 -4.18
N PHE A 177 1.47 -13.43 -5.35
CA PHE A 177 0.06 -13.59 -5.69
C PHE A 177 -0.62 -14.68 -4.84
N LEU A 178 0.05 -15.82 -4.67
CA LEU A 178 -0.48 -16.92 -3.86
C LEU A 178 -0.43 -16.59 -2.36
N GLU A 179 0.68 -16.02 -1.88
CA GLU A 179 0.83 -15.67 -0.47
C GLU A 179 -0.16 -14.59 -0.03
N ALA A 180 -0.38 -13.57 -0.87
CA ALA A 180 -1.34 -12.51 -0.56
C ALA A 180 -2.78 -13.05 -0.47
N GLN A 181 -3.17 -13.96 -1.36
CA GLN A 181 -4.49 -14.61 -1.28
C GLN A 181 -4.62 -15.49 -0.04
N GLN A 182 -3.57 -16.24 0.33
CA GLN A 182 -3.58 -17.08 1.53
C GLN A 182 -3.75 -16.23 2.79
N LYS A 183 -3.02 -15.10 2.91
CA LYS A 183 -3.18 -14.16 4.01
C LYS A 183 -4.54 -13.44 4.00
N MET A 184 -5.09 -13.19 2.82
CA MET A 184 -6.45 -12.66 2.66
C MET A 184 -7.50 -13.63 3.19
N PHE A 185 -7.39 -14.93 2.90
CA PHE A 185 -8.29 -15.94 3.44
C PHE A 185 -8.20 -16.03 4.96
N ASP A 186 -6.98 -15.95 5.52
CA ASP A 186 -6.78 -15.89 6.98
C ASP A 186 -7.46 -14.67 7.60
N TYR A 187 -7.33 -13.50 6.98
CA TYR A 187 -7.93 -12.25 7.44
C TYR A 187 -9.46 -12.29 7.39
N PHE A 188 -10.04 -12.79 6.33
CA PHE A 188 -11.49 -12.95 6.23
C PHE A 188 -12.03 -14.15 7.03
N GLY A 189 -11.16 -15.06 7.46
CA GLY A 189 -11.51 -16.23 8.25
C GLY A 189 -12.20 -17.33 7.45
N GLY A 190 -12.00 -17.37 6.12
CA GLY A 190 -12.56 -18.37 5.22
C GLY A 190 -12.25 -18.09 3.76
N VAL A 191 -12.73 -18.97 2.90
CA VAL A 191 -12.53 -18.94 1.44
C VAL A 191 -13.86 -18.68 0.75
N PRO A 192 -13.95 -17.73 -0.22
CA PRO A 192 -15.16 -17.48 -0.97
C PRO A 192 -15.44 -18.63 -1.96
N ARG A 193 -16.64 -18.68 -2.51
CA ARG A 193 -16.94 -19.64 -3.60
C ARG A 193 -16.13 -19.37 -4.85
N ARG A 194 -15.81 -18.08 -5.13
CA ARG A 194 -15.03 -17.68 -6.32
C ARG A 194 -14.17 -16.43 -6.06
N LEU A 195 -13.09 -16.32 -6.81
CA LEU A 195 -12.27 -15.12 -6.90
C LEU A 195 -12.42 -14.48 -8.27
N ILE A 196 -12.65 -13.18 -8.29
CA ILE A 196 -12.82 -12.37 -9.50
C ILE A 196 -11.60 -11.46 -9.66
N PHE A 197 -10.90 -11.54 -10.78
CA PHE A 197 -9.72 -10.68 -11.05
C PHE A 197 -9.46 -10.49 -12.54
N ASP A 198 -8.60 -9.53 -12.87
CA ASP A 198 -8.24 -9.24 -14.25
C ASP A 198 -7.33 -10.32 -14.85
N ASN A 199 -7.31 -10.40 -16.17
CA ASN A 199 -6.45 -11.28 -16.96
C ASN A 199 -4.94 -10.97 -16.80
N GLY A 200 -4.46 -10.85 -15.57
CA GLY A 200 -3.04 -10.65 -15.29
C GLY A 200 -2.23 -11.90 -15.65
N LYS A 201 -1.06 -11.71 -16.29
CA LYS A 201 -0.12 -12.79 -16.68
C LYS A 201 0.28 -13.72 -15.54
N VAL A 202 0.08 -13.31 -14.31
CA VAL A 202 0.38 -14.12 -13.12
C VAL A 202 -0.66 -15.22 -12.92
N GLY A 203 -1.94 -14.94 -13.20
CA GLY A 203 -3.04 -15.91 -13.03
C GLY A 203 -3.44 -16.65 -14.31
N VAL A 204 -3.19 -16.04 -15.48
CA VAL A 204 -3.68 -16.51 -16.79
C VAL A 204 -2.55 -17.05 -17.64
N LYS A 205 -2.71 -18.25 -18.19
CA LYS A 205 -1.77 -18.90 -19.12
C LYS A 205 -2.07 -18.49 -20.55
N ASP A 206 -3.37 -18.51 -20.93
CA ASP A 206 -3.85 -18.21 -22.28
C ASP A 206 -5.32 -17.76 -22.24
N GLY A 207 -5.76 -17.02 -23.26
CA GLY A 207 -7.11 -16.54 -23.42
C GLY A 207 -7.44 -15.26 -22.63
N PHE A 208 -8.70 -14.80 -22.76
CA PHE A 208 -9.22 -13.59 -22.11
C PHE A 208 -10.66 -13.80 -21.61
N GLY A 209 -11.02 -13.14 -20.50
CA GLY A 209 -12.36 -13.20 -19.91
C GLY A 209 -12.77 -14.64 -19.56
N HIS A 210 -13.98 -15.00 -19.86
CA HIS A 210 -14.53 -16.33 -19.59
C HIS A 210 -13.81 -17.48 -20.34
N HIS A 211 -12.98 -17.16 -21.33
CA HIS A 211 -12.15 -18.14 -22.06
C HIS A 211 -10.71 -18.20 -21.56
N ALA A 212 -10.38 -17.47 -20.49
CA ALA A 212 -9.05 -17.48 -19.91
C ALA A 212 -8.74 -18.84 -19.24
N VAL A 213 -7.56 -19.39 -19.54
CA VAL A 213 -7.04 -20.60 -18.90
C VAL A 213 -6.07 -20.20 -17.80
N ALA A 214 -6.36 -20.58 -16.57
CA ALA A 214 -5.48 -20.32 -15.43
C ALA A 214 -4.16 -21.08 -15.57
N GLN A 215 -3.08 -20.47 -15.05
CA GLN A 215 -1.78 -21.14 -14.91
C GLN A 215 -1.92 -22.43 -14.09
N ASP A 216 -1.17 -23.46 -14.43
CA ASP A 216 -1.30 -24.78 -13.78
C ASP A 216 -1.07 -24.70 -12.26
N TYR A 217 -0.06 -23.93 -11.81
CA TYR A 217 0.18 -23.72 -10.38
C TYR A 217 -0.99 -23.02 -9.67
N TYR A 218 -1.69 -22.12 -10.38
CA TYR A 218 -2.85 -21.43 -9.84
C TYR A 218 -4.09 -22.31 -9.77
N ARG A 219 -4.26 -23.18 -10.76
CA ARG A 219 -5.31 -24.21 -10.72
C ARG A 219 -5.14 -25.16 -9.53
N MET A 220 -3.89 -25.57 -9.24
CA MET A 220 -3.59 -26.36 -8.05
C MET A 220 -3.93 -25.64 -6.75
N PHE A 221 -3.60 -24.35 -6.66
CA PHE A 221 -3.94 -23.51 -5.52
C PHE A 221 -5.46 -23.33 -5.35
N ALA A 222 -6.19 -23.06 -6.44
CA ALA A 222 -7.64 -22.94 -6.43
C ALA A 222 -8.32 -24.25 -6.02
N ALA A 223 -7.84 -25.38 -6.54
CA ALA A 223 -8.34 -26.70 -6.16
C ALA A 223 -8.07 -27.03 -4.68
N HIS A 224 -6.89 -26.67 -4.16
CA HIS A 224 -6.54 -26.89 -2.75
C HIS A 224 -7.47 -26.15 -1.79
N TYR A 225 -7.84 -24.90 -2.11
CA TYR A 225 -8.75 -24.07 -1.31
C TYR A 225 -10.22 -24.18 -1.75
N ALA A 226 -10.51 -24.97 -2.77
CA ALA A 226 -11.86 -25.26 -3.27
C ALA A 226 -12.67 -24.02 -3.70
N PHE A 227 -12.04 -23.08 -4.41
CA PHE A 227 -12.73 -21.92 -4.99
C PHE A 227 -12.66 -21.93 -6.52
N ALA A 228 -13.64 -21.30 -7.16
CA ALA A 228 -13.66 -21.07 -8.60
C ALA A 228 -12.89 -19.77 -8.96
N THR A 229 -12.41 -19.69 -10.19
CA THR A 229 -11.71 -18.50 -10.71
C THR A 229 -12.53 -17.86 -11.82
N ASP A 230 -12.88 -16.58 -11.67
CA ASP A 230 -13.57 -15.79 -12.66
C ASP A 230 -12.65 -14.68 -13.18
N PHE A 231 -12.44 -14.64 -14.48
CA PHE A 231 -11.63 -13.61 -15.11
C PHE A 231 -12.55 -12.56 -15.74
N CYS A 232 -12.36 -11.30 -15.34
CA CYS A 232 -13.10 -10.18 -15.92
C CYS A 232 -12.80 -10.03 -17.41
N ASN A 233 -13.81 -9.66 -18.20
CA ASN A 233 -13.60 -9.29 -19.60
C ASN A 233 -12.78 -8.01 -19.72
N VAL A 234 -11.90 -7.95 -20.71
CA VAL A 234 -11.15 -6.74 -21.05
C VAL A 234 -12.14 -5.63 -21.40
N ALA A 235 -12.12 -4.53 -20.65
CA ALA A 235 -12.98 -3.35 -20.80
C ALA A 235 -14.39 -3.40 -20.16
N SER A 236 -14.72 -4.39 -19.32
CA SER A 236 -15.93 -4.37 -18.49
C SER A 236 -15.67 -3.63 -17.18
N GLY A 237 -15.64 -2.30 -17.23
CA GLY A 237 -15.40 -1.44 -16.04
C GLY A 237 -16.38 -1.71 -14.90
N ASN A 238 -17.58 -2.20 -15.22
CA ASN A 238 -18.65 -2.50 -14.28
C ASN A 238 -18.39 -3.74 -13.43
N GLU A 239 -17.74 -4.76 -14.01
CA GLU A 239 -17.39 -5.99 -13.29
C GLU A 239 -16.29 -5.75 -12.26
N LYS A 240 -15.49 -4.66 -12.41
CA LYS A 240 -14.32 -4.34 -11.62
C LYS A 240 -14.47 -3.14 -10.69
N GLY A 241 -15.54 -2.36 -10.81
CA GLY A 241 -15.71 -1.05 -10.16
C GLY A 241 -15.52 -1.06 -8.64
N LEU A 242 -15.76 -2.20 -7.98
CA LEU A 242 -15.58 -2.31 -6.53
C LEU A 242 -14.09 -2.31 -6.11
N VAL A 243 -13.24 -3.04 -6.84
CA VAL A 243 -11.83 -3.20 -6.44
C VAL A 243 -10.89 -2.14 -7.02
N GLU A 244 -11.18 -1.61 -8.22
CA GLU A 244 -10.40 -0.49 -8.78
C GLU A 244 -10.45 0.75 -7.87
N ASN A 245 -11.64 1.04 -7.31
CA ASN A 245 -11.80 2.07 -6.29
C ASN A 245 -11.01 1.75 -5.02
N LEU A 246 -10.84 0.46 -4.65
CA LEU A 246 -10.09 0.06 -3.47
C LEU A 246 -8.59 0.34 -3.61
N VAL A 247 -7.97 0.09 -4.79
CA VAL A 247 -6.56 0.43 -5.03
C VAL A 247 -6.31 1.92 -4.83
N GLY A 248 -7.19 2.77 -5.40
CA GLY A 248 -7.14 4.22 -5.21
C GLY A 248 -7.37 4.64 -3.75
N TYR A 249 -8.36 4.04 -3.08
CA TYR A 249 -8.66 4.26 -1.68
C TYR A 249 -7.47 3.91 -0.77
N SER A 250 -6.90 2.73 -0.95
CA SER A 250 -5.79 2.23 -0.14
C SER A 250 -4.55 3.12 -0.30
N ARG A 251 -4.27 3.55 -1.53
CA ARG A 251 -3.15 4.46 -1.82
C ARG A 251 -3.32 5.80 -1.12
N ASN A 252 -4.52 6.37 -1.14
CA ASN A 252 -4.79 7.71 -0.61
C ASN A 252 -5.05 7.74 0.91
N ASN A 253 -5.53 6.65 1.51
CA ASN A 253 -5.92 6.63 2.92
C ASN A 253 -4.97 5.81 3.81
N PHE A 254 -4.30 4.77 3.27
CA PHE A 254 -3.41 3.92 4.07
C PHE A 254 -1.93 4.24 3.83
N LEU A 255 -1.60 4.83 2.66
CA LEU A 255 -0.22 5.11 2.27
C LEU A 255 0.07 6.62 2.12
N VAL A 256 -0.76 7.47 2.72
CA VAL A 256 -0.56 8.93 2.81
C VAL A 256 -0.70 9.34 4.28
N PRO A 257 0.30 10.02 4.86
CA PRO A 257 1.62 10.37 4.28
C PRO A 257 2.44 9.14 3.88
N VAL A 258 3.40 9.32 2.94
CA VAL A 258 4.22 8.21 2.44
C VAL A 258 4.90 7.47 3.59
N PRO A 259 4.65 6.16 3.79
CA PRO A 259 5.17 5.41 4.93
C PRO A 259 6.70 5.35 4.91
N LYS A 260 7.31 5.45 6.11
CA LYS A 260 8.73 5.22 6.36
C LYS A 260 8.85 4.01 7.27
N VAL A 261 9.37 2.91 6.76
CA VAL A 261 9.40 1.63 7.47
C VAL A 261 10.76 0.95 7.31
N ASP A 262 11.11 0.12 8.28
CA ASP A 262 12.37 -0.63 8.29
C ASP A 262 12.23 -2.00 7.61
N SER A 263 11.00 -2.53 7.51
CA SER A 263 10.72 -3.82 6.88
C SER A 263 9.35 -3.86 6.19
N MET A 264 9.19 -4.79 5.24
CA MET A 264 7.89 -5.07 4.62
C MET A 264 6.88 -5.66 5.61
N ASP A 265 7.36 -6.40 6.62
CA ASP A 265 6.50 -6.97 7.66
C ASP A 265 5.91 -5.87 8.55
N SER A 266 6.69 -4.85 8.91
CA SER A 266 6.19 -3.68 9.63
C SER A 266 5.12 -2.91 8.83
N LEU A 267 5.34 -2.73 7.53
CA LEU A 267 4.35 -2.11 6.65
C LEU A 267 3.06 -2.94 6.57
N ASN A 268 3.19 -4.25 6.41
CA ASN A 268 2.03 -5.14 6.31
C ASN A 268 1.24 -5.22 7.63
N ALA A 269 1.90 -5.10 8.77
CA ALA A 269 1.22 -4.98 10.06
C ALA A 269 0.38 -3.68 10.14
N GLN A 270 0.93 -2.54 9.68
CA GLN A 270 0.18 -1.27 9.62
C GLN A 270 -1.02 -1.35 8.65
N LEU A 271 -0.83 -1.97 7.48
CA LEU A 271 -1.91 -2.15 6.51
C LEU A 271 -3.02 -3.05 7.04
N LEU A 272 -2.67 -4.13 7.75
CA LEU A 272 -3.64 -5.03 8.38
C LEU A 272 -4.47 -4.31 9.43
N GLU A 273 -3.84 -3.50 10.28
CA GLU A 273 -4.52 -2.67 11.26
C GLU A 273 -5.47 -1.66 10.57
N ALA A 274 -5.03 -1.01 9.49
CA ALA A 274 -5.87 -0.11 8.71
C ALA A 274 -7.10 -0.83 8.10
N CYS A 275 -6.94 -2.07 7.64
CA CYS A 275 -8.05 -2.90 7.16
C CYS A 275 -9.03 -3.24 8.29
N LEU A 276 -8.53 -3.56 9.49
CA LEU A 276 -9.37 -3.81 10.66
C LEU A 276 -10.14 -2.56 11.10
N GLN A 277 -9.50 -1.40 11.07
CA GLN A 277 -10.16 -0.13 11.35
C GLN A 277 -11.24 0.19 10.31
N TYR A 278 -10.98 -0.07 9.02
CA TYR A 278 -11.97 0.05 7.97
C TYR A 278 -13.18 -0.84 8.26
N ARG A 279 -12.98 -2.14 8.49
CA ARG A 279 -14.05 -3.09 8.85
C ARG A 279 -14.92 -2.59 9.99
N ASN A 280 -14.29 -2.08 11.05
CA ASN A 280 -15.01 -1.70 12.27
C ASN A 280 -15.77 -0.37 12.15
N ASN A 281 -15.26 0.57 11.35
CA ASN A 281 -15.74 1.96 11.37
C ASN A 281 -16.44 2.39 10.08
N HIS A 282 -16.27 1.64 8.98
CA HIS A 282 -16.77 2.08 7.67
C HIS A 282 -18.23 1.68 7.44
N ARG A 283 -18.96 2.57 6.74
CA ARG A 283 -20.30 2.31 6.18
C ARG A 283 -20.28 2.62 4.70
N VAL A 284 -20.79 1.70 3.90
CA VAL A 284 -20.93 1.90 2.46
C VAL A 284 -22.10 2.84 2.20
N GLN A 285 -21.89 3.85 1.37
CA GLN A 285 -22.94 4.79 0.98
C GLN A 285 -24.15 4.05 0.38
N GLY A 286 -25.34 4.38 0.84
CA GLY A 286 -26.59 3.74 0.38
C GLY A 286 -26.92 2.43 1.09
N ARG A 287 -26.11 1.95 2.02
CA ARG A 287 -26.41 0.74 2.83
C ARG A 287 -26.69 1.11 4.28
N SER A 288 -27.70 0.49 4.88
CA SER A 288 -28.11 0.73 6.27
C SER A 288 -27.15 0.09 7.29
N GLN A 289 -26.58 -1.06 6.95
CA GLN A 289 -25.69 -1.85 7.79
C GLN A 289 -24.23 -1.37 7.69
N SER A 290 -23.46 -1.57 8.77
CA SER A 290 -22.02 -1.33 8.76
C SER A 290 -21.28 -2.45 7.99
N VAL A 291 -20.04 -2.17 7.54
CA VAL A 291 -19.19 -3.20 6.92
C VAL A 291 -18.98 -4.38 7.86
N ARG A 292 -18.81 -4.11 9.17
CA ARG A 292 -18.65 -5.15 10.20
C ARG A 292 -19.85 -6.07 10.28
N ASP A 293 -21.06 -5.52 10.31
CA ASP A 293 -22.28 -6.33 10.44
C ASP A 293 -22.45 -7.22 9.21
N MET A 294 -22.25 -6.67 8.02
CA MET A 294 -22.30 -7.43 6.77
C MET A 294 -21.17 -8.46 6.67
N TYR A 295 -19.96 -8.15 7.17
CA TYR A 295 -18.85 -9.11 7.22
C TYR A 295 -19.18 -10.33 8.08
N LEU A 296 -19.89 -10.17 9.20
CA LEU A 296 -20.29 -11.31 10.00
C LEU A 296 -21.20 -12.27 9.22
N THR A 297 -22.07 -11.74 8.35
CA THR A 297 -22.90 -12.53 7.45
C THR A 297 -22.04 -13.21 6.37
N ASP A 298 -21.10 -12.49 5.75
CA ASP A 298 -20.13 -13.06 4.81
C ASP A 298 -19.36 -14.23 5.44
N LYS A 299 -18.77 -13.96 6.62
CA LYS A 299 -17.95 -14.95 7.34
C LYS A 299 -18.68 -16.25 7.63
N ALA A 300 -19.97 -16.19 7.93
CA ALA A 300 -20.79 -17.39 8.16
C ALA A 300 -21.01 -18.22 6.91
N CYS A 301 -20.86 -17.62 5.71
CA CYS A 301 -21.07 -18.26 4.42
C CYS A 301 -19.78 -18.63 3.68
N LEU A 302 -18.61 -18.19 4.17
CA LEU A 302 -17.31 -18.58 3.62
C LEU A 302 -17.02 -20.07 3.91
N HIS A 303 -16.35 -20.73 2.98
CA HIS A 303 -15.83 -22.09 3.20
C HIS A 303 -14.71 -22.08 4.23
N PRO A 304 -14.56 -23.13 5.05
CA PRO A 304 -13.45 -23.23 5.99
C PRO A 304 -12.12 -23.33 5.24
N ILE A 305 -11.09 -22.71 5.81
CA ILE A 305 -9.73 -22.78 5.28
C ILE A 305 -9.21 -24.21 5.46
N ALA A 306 -8.57 -24.74 4.41
CA ALA A 306 -7.95 -26.07 4.47
C ALA A 306 -6.96 -26.15 5.65
N PRO A 307 -6.97 -27.24 6.47
CA PRO A 307 -6.12 -27.38 7.66
C PRO A 307 -4.63 -27.41 7.31
N TYR A 308 -4.26 -27.90 6.13
CA TYR A 308 -2.91 -27.87 5.60
C TYR A 308 -2.76 -26.65 4.68
N ARG A 309 -1.73 -25.85 4.91
CA ARG A 309 -1.46 -24.69 4.05
C ARG A 309 -0.81 -25.10 2.75
N TYR A 310 -1.22 -24.47 1.66
CA TYR A 310 -0.54 -24.63 0.38
C TYR A 310 0.85 -23.99 0.44
N GLU A 311 1.86 -24.68 -0.10
CA GLU A 311 3.23 -24.13 -0.19
C GLU A 311 3.28 -23.07 -1.32
N THR A 312 3.38 -21.81 -0.95
CA THR A 312 3.40 -20.69 -1.89
C THR A 312 4.77 -20.36 -2.44
N ALA A 313 5.82 -20.91 -1.83
CA ALA A 313 7.19 -20.65 -2.24
C ALA A 313 7.54 -21.32 -3.56
N ARG A 314 8.32 -20.64 -4.38
CA ARG A 314 9.06 -21.26 -5.47
C ARG A 314 10.25 -22.00 -4.90
N ILE A 315 10.28 -23.31 -5.10
CA ILE A 315 11.33 -24.19 -4.60
C ILE A 315 12.38 -24.41 -5.69
N ALA A 316 13.66 -24.31 -5.32
CA ALA A 316 14.80 -24.63 -6.15
C ALA A 316 15.86 -25.37 -5.32
N THR A 317 16.67 -26.18 -5.98
CA THR A 317 17.73 -26.98 -5.34
C THR A 317 19.10 -26.70 -5.98
N PRO A 318 19.62 -25.46 -5.85
CA PRO A 318 20.91 -25.11 -6.42
C PRO A 318 22.07 -25.71 -5.64
N SER A 319 23.23 -25.90 -6.30
CA SER A 319 24.48 -26.17 -5.66
C SER A 319 25.14 -24.87 -5.17
N VAL A 320 25.81 -24.94 -4.02
CA VAL A 320 26.57 -23.82 -3.45
C VAL A 320 27.85 -23.61 -4.27
N GLY A 321 27.99 -22.39 -4.81
CA GLY A 321 29.16 -22.00 -5.60
C GLY A 321 30.43 -21.78 -4.78
N ASP A 322 31.57 -21.60 -5.46
CA ASP A 322 32.91 -21.46 -4.85
C ASP A 322 33.05 -20.22 -3.93
N TYR A 323 32.15 -19.23 -4.08
CA TYR A 323 32.09 -18.06 -3.19
C TYR A 323 31.14 -18.24 -2.00
N SER A 324 30.69 -19.46 -1.74
CA SER A 324 29.72 -19.82 -0.70
C SER A 324 28.40 -19.05 -0.87
N THR A 325 27.94 -18.93 -2.10
CA THR A 325 26.66 -18.34 -2.49
C THR A 325 25.81 -19.34 -3.26
N VAL A 326 24.50 -19.17 -3.17
CA VAL A 326 23.52 -19.88 -4.00
C VAL A 326 22.77 -18.89 -4.88
N ARG A 327 22.50 -19.31 -6.10
CA ARG A 327 21.78 -18.48 -7.08
C ARG A 327 20.29 -18.78 -7.03
N PHE A 328 19.49 -17.74 -6.79
CA PHE A 328 18.04 -17.80 -6.87
C PHE A 328 17.49 -16.53 -7.51
N ASP A 329 16.59 -16.67 -8.46
CA ASP A 329 15.94 -15.55 -9.18
C ASP A 329 16.93 -14.50 -9.73
N ARG A 330 18.05 -14.99 -10.33
CA ARG A 330 19.14 -14.17 -10.89
C ARG A 330 19.91 -13.31 -9.90
N ASN A 331 19.74 -13.56 -8.60
CA ASN A 331 20.48 -12.96 -7.50
C ASN A 331 21.22 -14.04 -6.70
N GLU A 332 22.16 -13.65 -5.87
CA GLU A 332 22.98 -14.54 -5.07
C GLU A 332 22.81 -14.26 -3.58
N TYR A 333 22.79 -15.34 -2.80
CA TYR A 333 22.61 -15.30 -1.35
C TYR A 333 23.69 -16.15 -0.70
N SER A 334 24.36 -15.62 0.32
CA SER A 334 25.41 -16.37 0.98
C SER A 334 24.87 -17.50 1.85
N VAL A 335 25.67 -18.55 2.02
CA VAL A 335 25.42 -19.68 2.94
C VAL A 335 26.70 -20.02 3.68
N PRO A 336 26.64 -20.69 4.84
CA PRO A 336 27.83 -21.06 5.58
C PRO A 336 28.82 -21.88 4.72
N ILE A 337 30.11 -21.60 4.83
CA ILE A 337 31.19 -22.20 4.00
C ILE A 337 31.21 -23.73 4.06
N ARG A 338 30.79 -24.35 5.18
CA ARG A 338 30.71 -25.80 5.33
C ARG A 338 29.80 -26.50 4.32
N PHE A 339 28.94 -25.73 3.62
CA PHE A 339 28.06 -26.25 2.56
C PHE A 339 28.60 -26.03 1.15
N LEU A 340 29.85 -25.59 1.01
CA LEU A 340 30.50 -25.40 -0.28
C LEU A 340 30.34 -26.64 -1.16
N ARG A 341 29.93 -26.46 -2.41
CA ARG A 341 29.66 -27.49 -3.43
C ARG A 341 28.56 -28.50 -3.05
N LYS A 342 27.85 -28.32 -1.94
CA LYS A 342 26.69 -29.14 -1.59
C LYS A 342 25.42 -28.55 -2.22
N THR A 343 24.43 -29.39 -2.42
CA THR A 343 23.08 -28.95 -2.84
C THR A 343 22.28 -28.52 -1.62
N VAL A 344 21.57 -27.41 -1.75
CA VAL A 344 20.68 -26.84 -0.70
C VAL A 344 19.31 -26.62 -1.26
N THR A 345 18.30 -26.56 -0.41
CA THR A 345 16.92 -26.20 -0.82
C THR A 345 16.68 -24.72 -0.60
N VAL A 346 16.27 -24.02 -1.65
CA VAL A 346 15.91 -22.60 -1.58
C VAL A 346 14.40 -22.47 -1.78
N LYS A 347 13.74 -21.82 -0.84
CA LYS A 347 12.31 -21.45 -0.89
C LYS A 347 12.17 -19.94 -1.03
N GLY A 348 11.70 -19.46 -2.18
CA GLY A 348 11.45 -18.04 -2.42
C GLY A 348 9.99 -17.70 -2.21
N TYR A 349 9.70 -16.91 -1.20
CA TYR A 349 8.39 -16.35 -0.88
C TYR A 349 8.23 -14.93 -1.47
N ALA A 350 7.12 -14.26 -1.19
CA ALA A 350 6.85 -12.90 -1.68
C ALA A 350 7.97 -11.91 -1.36
N ASN A 351 8.36 -11.82 -0.08
CA ASN A 351 9.30 -10.81 0.42
C ASN A 351 10.58 -11.42 1.02
N LYS A 352 10.68 -12.75 1.14
CA LYS A 352 11.82 -13.43 1.76
C LYS A 352 12.30 -14.63 0.95
N VAL A 353 13.55 -14.98 1.15
CA VAL A 353 14.17 -16.21 0.65
C VAL A 353 14.68 -17.03 1.83
N VAL A 354 14.23 -18.27 1.93
CA VAL A 354 14.64 -19.21 2.98
C VAL A 354 15.52 -20.28 2.35
N ILE A 355 16.74 -20.46 2.85
CA ILE A 355 17.69 -21.44 2.37
C ILE A 355 17.87 -22.49 3.45
N ILE A 356 17.51 -23.72 3.13
CA ILE A 356 17.62 -24.88 4.01
C ILE A 356 18.85 -25.67 3.58
N CYS A 357 19.93 -25.54 4.36
CA CYS A 357 21.18 -26.15 4.05
C CYS A 357 21.23 -27.61 4.55
N ASP A 358 20.69 -27.84 5.75
CA ASP A 358 20.48 -29.17 6.36
C ASP A 358 19.30 -29.04 7.37
N ARG A 359 19.07 -30.06 8.21
CA ARG A 359 17.98 -30.07 9.20
C ARG A 359 18.08 -28.92 10.23
N ASP A 360 19.31 -28.56 10.59
CA ASP A 360 19.63 -27.64 11.68
C ASP A 360 20.02 -26.22 11.17
N THR A 361 20.27 -26.08 9.86
CA THR A 361 20.81 -24.86 9.28
C THR A 361 19.80 -24.26 8.28
N VAL A 362 19.08 -23.25 8.74
CA VAL A 362 18.15 -22.47 7.92
C VAL A 362 18.60 -21.01 7.92
N VAL A 363 18.80 -20.46 6.73
CA VAL A 363 19.20 -19.05 6.54
C VAL A 363 18.06 -18.30 5.86
N THR A 364 17.70 -17.17 6.41
CA THR A 364 16.60 -16.32 5.87
C THR A 364 17.15 -14.96 5.45
N TYR A 365 16.76 -14.53 4.27
CA TYR A 365 17.07 -13.21 3.70
C TYR A 365 15.83 -12.49 3.25
N ASP A 366 15.89 -11.16 3.23
CA ASP A 366 14.99 -10.37 2.43
C ASP A 366 15.19 -10.69 0.95
N ARG A 367 14.09 -10.84 0.20
CA ARG A 367 14.17 -11.15 -1.23
C ARG A 367 14.75 -9.99 -2.01
N LEU A 368 15.85 -10.23 -2.72
CA LEU A 368 16.45 -9.25 -3.59
C LEU A 368 15.61 -9.08 -4.87
N MET A 369 15.23 -7.84 -5.16
CA MET A 369 14.51 -7.49 -6.37
C MET A 369 15.49 -7.03 -7.46
N GLY A 370 15.16 -7.35 -8.72
CA GLY A 370 16.01 -7.07 -9.87
C GLY A 370 16.96 -8.22 -10.21
N LYS A 371 18.13 -7.93 -10.75
CA LYS A 371 19.09 -8.92 -11.27
C LYS A 371 20.51 -8.59 -10.84
N GLY A 372 21.34 -9.63 -10.64
CA GLY A 372 22.78 -9.50 -10.46
C GLY A 372 23.20 -8.95 -9.10
N LYS A 373 22.30 -8.92 -8.13
CA LYS A 373 22.61 -8.51 -6.76
C LYS A 373 23.10 -9.70 -5.96
N THR A 374 24.00 -9.43 -4.99
CA THR A 374 24.47 -10.42 -4.04
C THR A 374 24.30 -9.87 -2.63
N THR A 375 23.77 -10.66 -1.72
CA THR A 375 23.72 -10.34 -0.28
C THR A 375 24.56 -11.35 0.50
N TYR A 376 25.24 -10.85 1.53
CA TYR A 376 26.14 -11.64 2.38
C TYR A 376 25.71 -11.53 3.84
N MET A 377 26.03 -12.56 4.63
CA MET A 377 26.09 -12.51 6.09
C MET A 377 27.55 -12.69 6.50
N LEU A 378 28.06 -11.82 7.34
CA LEU A 378 29.48 -11.84 7.78
C LEU A 378 29.83 -13.16 8.46
N GLU A 379 28.91 -13.69 9.27
CA GLU A 379 29.05 -14.94 10.00
C GLU A 379 29.37 -16.14 9.10
N HIS A 380 28.93 -16.15 7.86
CA HIS A 380 29.23 -17.22 6.91
C HIS A 380 30.71 -17.28 6.50
N TYR A 381 31.42 -16.14 6.61
CA TYR A 381 32.79 -15.98 6.10
C TYR A 381 33.84 -15.81 7.20
N ILE A 382 33.46 -15.67 8.46
CA ILE A 382 34.35 -15.30 9.54
C ILE A 382 35.48 -16.35 9.71
N ASP A 383 35.17 -17.65 9.64
CA ASP A 383 36.16 -18.74 9.73
C ASP A 383 37.16 -18.73 8.55
N LEU A 384 36.72 -18.27 7.37
CA LEU A 384 37.60 -18.09 6.23
C LEU A 384 38.52 -16.89 6.39
N LEU A 385 37.99 -15.78 6.95
CA LEU A 385 38.79 -14.62 7.25
C LEU A 385 39.87 -14.90 8.31
N GLU A 386 39.56 -15.70 9.32
CA GLU A 386 40.56 -16.16 10.29
C GLU A 386 41.73 -16.92 9.65
N ARG A 387 41.43 -17.75 8.66
CA ARG A 387 42.44 -18.49 7.89
C ARG A 387 43.19 -17.58 6.89
N LYS A 388 42.55 -16.53 6.38
CA LYS A 388 43.08 -15.62 5.36
C LYS A 388 42.96 -14.16 5.77
N PRO A 389 43.57 -13.69 6.87
CA PRO A 389 43.38 -12.34 7.40
C PRO A 389 43.75 -11.22 6.41
N ARG A 390 44.69 -11.49 5.50
CA ARG A 390 45.14 -10.48 4.50
C ARG A 390 44.05 -9.97 3.59
N SER A 391 42.96 -10.76 3.42
CA SER A 391 41.83 -10.38 2.54
C SER A 391 40.77 -9.54 3.21
N VAL A 392 40.81 -9.31 4.53
CA VAL A 392 39.70 -8.75 5.32
C VAL A 392 39.17 -7.45 4.76
N PHE A 393 40.03 -6.46 4.44
CA PHE A 393 39.61 -5.16 3.92
C PHE A 393 39.18 -5.16 2.45
N GLN A 394 39.47 -6.23 1.70
CA GLN A 394 39.13 -6.40 0.29
C GLN A 394 37.93 -7.34 0.09
N ALA A 395 37.59 -8.11 1.10
CA ALA A 395 36.50 -9.10 1.01
C ALA A 395 35.15 -8.41 0.81
N LYS A 396 34.44 -8.78 -0.27
CA LYS A 396 33.09 -8.25 -0.55
C LYS A 396 32.12 -8.43 0.64
N PRO A 397 32.04 -9.59 1.31
CA PRO A 397 31.21 -9.75 2.50
C PRO A 397 31.46 -8.68 3.55
N VAL A 398 32.72 -8.43 3.90
CA VAL A 398 33.10 -7.42 4.90
C VAL A 398 32.72 -6.02 4.43
N ARG A 399 33.03 -5.66 3.19
CA ARG A 399 32.75 -4.31 2.64
C ARG A 399 31.27 -3.99 2.51
N GLN A 400 30.43 -5.00 2.39
CA GLN A 400 28.96 -4.81 2.22
C GLN A 400 28.20 -4.90 3.54
N THR A 401 28.70 -5.62 4.54
CA THR A 401 27.96 -5.85 5.78
C THR A 401 28.47 -5.03 6.96
N VAL A 402 29.76 -4.70 6.99
CA VAL A 402 30.39 -4.02 8.12
C VAL A 402 30.27 -2.50 7.98
N ARG A 403 29.89 -1.82 9.04
CA ARG A 403 29.77 -0.36 9.08
C ARG A 403 31.11 0.33 8.81
N LYS A 404 31.07 1.47 8.15
CA LYS A 404 32.28 2.27 7.79
C LYS A 404 33.12 2.60 8.99
N GLU A 405 32.51 2.96 10.10
CA GLU A 405 33.17 3.30 11.36
C GLU A 405 34.06 2.15 11.88
N LEU A 406 33.56 0.90 11.85
CA LEU A 406 34.34 -0.28 12.21
C LEU A 406 35.44 -0.59 11.20
N MET A 407 35.22 -0.30 9.92
CA MET A 407 36.23 -0.45 8.88
C MET A 407 37.39 0.55 9.06
N GLU A 408 37.10 1.78 9.44
CA GLU A 408 38.08 2.84 9.73
C GLU A 408 38.88 2.48 10.98
N LEU A 409 38.19 2.12 12.06
CA LEU A 409 38.82 1.66 13.28
C LEU A 409 39.74 0.46 13.03
N GLY A 410 39.28 -0.52 12.29
CA GLY A 410 40.05 -1.74 11.98
C GLY A 410 41.41 -1.46 11.31
N ARG A 411 41.51 -0.34 10.57
CA ARG A 411 42.77 0.07 9.96
C ARG A 411 43.75 0.68 10.95
N LEU A 412 43.26 1.19 12.10
CA LEU A 412 44.03 1.79 13.15
C LEU A 412 44.49 0.76 14.21
N LEU A 413 43.95 -0.44 14.21
CA LEU A 413 44.31 -1.51 15.17
C LEU A 413 45.78 -1.93 15.04
N PRO A 414 46.52 -2.03 16.14
CA PRO A 414 47.96 -2.31 16.13
C PRO A 414 48.32 -3.65 15.44
N GLY A 415 47.52 -4.70 15.61
CA GLY A 415 47.73 -6.02 14.99
C GLY A 415 47.21 -6.11 13.54
N GLY A 416 46.75 -4.99 12.96
CA GLY A 416 46.35 -4.89 11.56
C GLY A 416 45.24 -5.88 11.16
N ASN A 417 45.44 -6.59 10.06
CA ASN A 417 44.43 -7.50 9.51
C ASN A 417 43.95 -8.58 10.49
N LYS A 418 44.85 -9.06 11.37
CA LYS A 418 44.51 -10.11 12.36
C LYS A 418 43.57 -9.54 13.42
N ASP A 419 43.85 -8.37 13.91
CA ASP A 419 43.03 -7.72 14.92
C ASP A 419 41.67 -7.28 14.32
N MET A 420 41.65 -6.84 13.06
CA MET A 420 40.37 -6.56 12.36
C MET A 420 39.52 -7.85 12.30
N VAL A 421 40.08 -9.00 11.98
CA VAL A 421 39.32 -10.27 11.95
C VAL A 421 38.81 -10.65 13.34
N ARG A 422 39.62 -10.44 14.40
CA ARG A 422 39.20 -10.66 15.80
C ARG A 422 38.03 -9.73 16.18
N LEU A 423 38.13 -8.47 15.79
CA LEU A 423 37.02 -7.49 16.00
C LEU A 423 35.76 -7.93 15.28
N LEU A 424 35.86 -8.39 14.03
CA LEU A 424 34.72 -8.91 13.26
C LEU A 424 34.12 -10.19 13.88
N ARG A 425 34.95 -11.06 14.44
CA ARG A 425 34.44 -12.22 15.21
C ARG A 425 33.60 -11.76 16.40
N MET A 426 34.09 -10.76 17.13
CA MET A 426 33.33 -10.16 18.23
C MET A 426 32.03 -9.49 17.74
N CYS A 427 32.01 -8.88 16.55
CA CYS A 427 30.79 -8.36 15.95
C CYS A 427 29.75 -9.47 15.66
N VAL A 428 30.21 -10.64 15.22
CA VAL A 428 29.33 -11.82 15.02
C VAL A 428 28.80 -12.34 16.36
N ASP A 429 29.64 -12.40 17.40
CA ASP A 429 29.29 -13.00 18.70
C ASP A 429 28.41 -12.05 19.54
N TYR A 430 28.65 -10.74 19.52
CA TYR A 430 28.03 -9.75 20.41
C TYR A 430 27.13 -8.73 19.69
N GLY A 431 27.19 -8.66 18.37
CA GLY A 431 26.50 -7.66 17.55
C GLY A 431 27.31 -6.36 17.38
N GLU A 432 27.22 -5.73 16.20
CA GLU A 432 27.96 -4.52 15.87
C GLU A 432 27.65 -3.33 16.81
N ASP A 433 26.39 -3.15 17.21
CA ASP A 433 25.99 -2.02 18.07
C ASP A 433 26.68 -2.06 19.44
N ARG A 434 26.82 -3.25 20.02
CA ARG A 434 27.53 -3.41 21.29
C ARG A 434 29.03 -3.15 21.14
N ILE A 435 29.61 -3.57 20.03
CA ILE A 435 31.02 -3.30 19.72
C ILE A 435 31.26 -1.80 19.56
N ILE A 436 30.43 -1.09 18.79
CA ILE A 436 30.52 0.37 18.63
C ILE A 436 30.33 1.08 19.97
N PHE A 437 29.37 0.63 20.77
CA PHE A 437 29.17 1.17 22.12
C PHE A 437 30.42 1.01 23.01
N ALA A 438 31.04 -0.18 23.00
CA ALA A 438 32.27 -0.43 23.76
C ALA A 438 33.44 0.46 23.28
N ILE A 439 33.59 0.61 21.97
CA ILE A 439 34.60 1.48 21.37
C ILE A 439 34.44 2.94 21.81
N ASN A 440 33.21 3.44 21.80
CA ASN A 440 32.91 4.83 22.18
C ASN A 440 33.18 5.12 23.68
N ARG A 441 33.36 4.08 24.50
CA ARG A 441 33.75 4.24 25.93
C ARG A 441 35.26 4.34 26.12
N ILE A 442 36.05 4.03 25.10
CA ILE A 442 37.51 4.15 25.17
C ILE A 442 37.84 5.66 25.18
N PRO A 443 38.69 6.15 26.13
CA PRO A 443 39.00 7.56 26.22
C PRO A 443 39.65 8.11 24.93
N ALA A 444 39.27 9.34 24.57
CA ALA A 444 39.82 10.00 23.39
C ALA A 444 41.35 10.14 23.49
N GLY A 445 42.05 9.86 22.38
CA GLY A 445 43.51 9.89 22.31
C GLY A 445 44.19 8.54 22.59
N ILE A 446 43.46 7.53 23.00
CA ILE A 446 44.00 6.18 23.14
C ILE A 446 43.69 5.39 21.89
N THR A 447 44.70 4.75 21.26
CA THR A 447 44.48 3.83 20.14
C THR A 447 43.79 2.58 20.67
N PRO A 448 42.57 2.25 20.20
CA PRO A 448 41.85 1.05 20.64
C PRO A 448 42.60 -0.23 20.29
N THR A 449 42.57 -1.19 21.22
CA THR A 449 42.99 -2.57 20.95
C THR A 449 41.80 -3.52 21.07
N VAL A 450 41.89 -4.69 20.45
CA VAL A 450 40.82 -5.71 20.53
C VAL A 450 40.54 -6.11 21.98
N ASP A 451 41.60 -6.22 22.79
CA ASP A 451 41.48 -6.63 24.21
C ASP A 451 40.81 -5.53 25.05
N MET A 452 41.05 -4.25 24.75
CA MET A 452 40.30 -3.15 25.37
C MET A 452 38.82 -3.19 25.02
N VAL A 453 38.47 -3.38 23.74
CA VAL A 453 37.08 -3.51 23.31
C VAL A 453 36.42 -4.67 24.05
N ARG A 454 37.10 -5.82 24.18
CA ARG A 454 36.61 -6.97 24.92
C ARG A 454 36.36 -6.66 26.40
N SER A 455 37.30 -6.01 27.06
CA SER A 455 37.18 -5.61 28.47
C SER A 455 35.92 -4.73 28.71
N TYR A 456 35.66 -3.77 27.83
CA TYR A 456 34.46 -2.92 27.92
C TYR A 456 33.13 -3.64 27.58
N LEU A 457 33.20 -4.79 26.85
CA LEU A 457 32.04 -5.62 26.59
C LEU A 457 31.67 -6.50 27.79
N GLU A 458 32.71 -6.99 28.51
CA GLU A 458 32.58 -7.89 29.65
C GLU A 458 32.22 -7.15 30.94
N GLU A 459 32.46 -5.81 31.00
CA GLU A 459 31.94 -4.98 32.10
C GLU A 459 30.40 -5.02 32.09
N PRO A 460 29.76 -5.44 33.19
CA PRO A 460 28.32 -5.29 33.30
C PRO A 460 27.99 -3.79 33.13
N PRO A 461 26.88 -3.43 32.48
CA PRO A 461 26.47 -2.05 32.43
C PRO A 461 26.45 -1.53 33.88
N LYS A 462 27.21 -0.46 34.17
CA LYS A 462 27.10 0.20 35.45
C LYS A 462 25.63 0.52 35.60
N GLU A 463 24.97 -0.20 36.48
CA GLU A 463 23.62 0.13 36.89
C GLU A 463 23.66 1.61 37.23
N SER A 464 22.98 2.44 36.45
CA SER A 464 22.69 3.79 36.87
C SER A 464 21.92 3.60 38.17
N VAL A 465 22.59 3.76 39.29
CA VAL A 465 21.93 3.82 40.59
C VAL A 465 20.99 5.02 40.46
N VAL A 466 19.76 4.74 40.06
CA VAL A 466 18.68 5.71 40.22
C VAL A 466 18.58 5.85 41.72
N ARG A 467 19.22 6.89 42.28
CA ARG A 467 18.95 7.32 43.64
C ARG A 467 17.49 7.77 43.61
N PHE A 468 16.63 6.85 44.01
CA PHE A 468 15.27 7.21 44.43
C PHE A 468 15.45 8.21 45.57
N GLN A 469 14.98 9.44 45.40
CA GLN A 469 14.86 10.37 46.50
C GLN A 469 14.00 9.68 47.55
N ASP A 470 14.51 9.70 48.82
CA ASP A 470 13.98 8.98 49.98
C ASP A 470 12.61 9.49 50.45
N ASP A 471 11.60 9.60 49.61
CA ASP A 471 10.25 10.03 50.02
C ASP A 471 9.15 9.02 49.66
N VAL A 472 9.50 7.76 49.40
CA VAL A 472 8.50 6.69 49.28
C VAL A 472 8.42 5.97 50.65
N HIS A 473 7.54 6.43 51.53
CA HIS A 473 7.09 5.65 52.68
C HIS A 473 6.43 4.36 52.20
N ILE A 474 7.19 3.28 52.13
CA ILE A 474 6.65 1.94 51.93
C ILE A 474 5.97 1.54 53.23
N THR A 475 4.66 1.69 53.31
CA THR A 475 3.86 1.12 54.40
C THR A 475 3.99 -0.39 54.28
N GLN A 476 4.65 -1.03 55.26
CA GLN A 476 4.73 -2.50 55.30
C GLN A 476 3.32 -3.09 55.24
N THR A 477 3.06 -3.86 54.21
CA THR A 477 1.77 -4.53 54.06
C THR A 477 1.60 -5.55 55.19
N ASN A 478 0.62 -5.33 56.03
CA ASN A 478 0.34 -6.22 57.15
C ASN A 478 -0.15 -7.59 56.63
N LEU A 479 0.73 -8.58 56.63
CA LEU A 479 0.47 -9.93 56.13
C LEU A 479 -0.77 -10.59 56.79
N THR A 480 -1.13 -10.20 57.99
CA THR A 480 -2.33 -10.70 58.68
C THR A 480 -3.64 -10.32 57.98
N TYR A 481 -3.63 -9.31 57.10
CA TYR A 481 -4.77 -8.97 56.25
C TYR A 481 -5.03 -10.01 55.18
N TYR A 482 -3.96 -10.59 54.63
CA TYR A 482 -4.06 -11.64 53.60
C TYR A 482 -4.43 -12.99 54.21
N ASP A 483 -3.91 -13.32 55.41
CA ASP A 483 -4.28 -14.55 56.12
C ASP A 483 -5.78 -14.60 56.43
N LYS A 484 -6.39 -13.49 56.81
CA LYS A 484 -7.85 -13.38 57.03
C LYS A 484 -8.67 -13.52 55.75
N LYS A 485 -8.13 -13.09 54.59
CA LYS A 485 -8.84 -13.16 53.30
C LYS A 485 -8.70 -14.53 52.63
N CYS A 486 -7.65 -15.27 52.94
CA CYS A 486 -7.36 -16.59 52.37
C CYS A 486 -7.82 -17.75 53.24
N GLY A 487 -8.53 -17.48 54.35
CA GLY A 487 -9.17 -18.52 55.17
C GLY A 487 -8.19 -19.47 55.89
N VAL A 488 -6.96 -19.06 56.12
CA VAL A 488 -6.02 -19.82 56.96
C VAL A 488 -6.25 -19.36 58.40
N ALA A 489 -7.26 -19.96 59.02
CA ALA A 489 -7.42 -19.86 60.46
C ALA A 489 -6.45 -20.86 61.15
N ARG A 490 -5.59 -20.33 62.02
CA ARG A 490 -5.10 -21.07 63.16
C ARG A 490 -5.96 -20.72 64.35
#